data_0adacb4328c90eac82e0f92a1fa31668
#
_entry.id   0adacb4328c90eac82e0f92a1fa31668
#
_cell.length_a   1.000
_cell.length_b   1.000
_cell.length_c   1.000
_cell.angle_alpha   90.00
_cell.angle_beta   90.00
_cell.angle_gamma   90.00
#
_symmetry.space_group_name_H-M   'P 1'
#
loop_
_entity.id
_entity.type
_entity.pdbx_description
1 polymer ?
#
loop_
_entity_poly.entity_id
_entity_poly.type
_entity_poly.pdbx_seq_one_letter_code
_entity_poly.pdbx_strand_id
1 'polypeptide(L)'
;MIWLLRDIDLLGTLLRAANLSFEALLLGGIAYLLAVARPAHASARVESFCLRGIRWAAASLIASELVTVILSSAALLGDSDLPLRDLIHARFFVAGLSAALLAMLLWLCARRKATALMIPLSLLLLVATVSTSHAASRMDHRLLLALATALHHLGTATWIGAMPFLLISLARADSVAEARSMARRYSQMALLSVAVLVLAGIYMAWFYIGTWNGLYGTSYGLLLLAKIYLLLVMVLMGSGNWMMVRRLDTDPQPLLARLRRFAEAEIGLGFTVILAAASMSAQPPAGDMPDRVSLQVIAARMHPEIPRMTSPAASQLTPPTSIETAIRETEFQAGGRSDAMDRKWSEYNHHWAGLIVLLAGLLAFVSRFPGMRWARFWPLAFGGLSIFILLRADPECWPLGPRPFWASFSAPDVLAHRAAALLIFCFAVFECAVQAGKLRVRWAPLIFPTMCALGAAVLLTHNHDPSDMAEDLLASLSHTPIALLGATAGWTRWLELRLPRAGHPKSRAWLGPCSWPRQASSC
;
A
#
# COMPACT_ATOMS: atom_id res chain seq x y z
N MET A 1 -1.10 6.46 26.33
CA MET A 1 -2.47 6.09 26.00
C MET A 1 -3.13 7.14 25.09
N ILE A 2 -3.13 8.43 25.44
CA ILE A 2 -3.66 9.53 24.60
C ILE A 2 -2.96 9.63 23.23
N TRP A 3 -1.70 9.26 23.10
CA TRP A 3 -0.93 9.20 21.87
C TRP A 3 -1.41 8.16 20.85
N LEU A 4 -1.79 6.99 21.34
CA LEU A 4 -2.37 5.92 20.50
C LEU A 4 -3.75 6.31 19.95
N LEU A 5 -4.48 7.18 20.65
CA LEU A 5 -5.82 7.61 20.26
C LEU A 5 -5.82 8.61 19.09
N ARG A 6 -4.77 9.43 18.96
CA ARG A 6 -4.64 10.42 17.88
C ARG A 6 -4.20 9.81 16.54
N ASP A 7 -3.47 8.67 16.60
CA ASP A 7 -3.03 7.91 15.42
C ASP A 7 -3.93 6.69 15.13
N ILE A 8 -5.09 6.59 15.78
CA ILE A 8 -6.04 5.46 15.62
C ILE A 8 -6.49 5.32 14.16
N ASP A 9 -6.67 6.40 13.43
CA ASP A 9 -7.15 6.35 12.05
C ASP A 9 -6.11 5.72 11.11
N LEU A 10 -4.84 6.10 11.22
CA LEU A 10 -3.77 5.48 10.44
C LEU A 10 -3.56 4.03 10.86
N LEU A 11 -3.51 3.77 12.18
CA LEU A 11 -3.35 2.40 12.69
C LEU A 11 -4.54 1.51 12.30
N GLY A 12 -5.75 2.05 12.37
CA GLY A 12 -6.98 1.38 11.91
C GLY A 12 -6.93 1.04 10.42
N THR A 13 -6.49 1.98 9.60
CA THR A 13 -6.30 1.78 8.15
C THR A 13 -5.23 0.72 7.86
N LEU A 14 -4.09 0.74 8.56
CA LEU A 14 -3.02 -0.25 8.41
C LEU A 14 -3.46 -1.64 8.86
N LEU A 15 -4.21 -1.75 9.97
CA LEU A 15 -4.77 -3.03 10.44
C LEU A 15 -5.79 -3.57 9.44
N ARG A 16 -6.65 -2.71 8.89
CA ARG A 16 -7.58 -3.10 7.83
C ARG A 16 -6.85 -3.57 6.58
N ALA A 17 -5.79 -2.90 6.17
CA ALA A 17 -4.95 -3.33 5.06
C ALA A 17 -4.28 -4.68 5.36
N ALA A 18 -3.83 -4.92 6.58
CA ALA A 18 -3.27 -6.19 7.02
C ALA A 18 -4.33 -7.31 6.96
N ASN A 19 -5.54 -7.08 7.48
CA ASN A 19 -6.64 -8.04 7.43
C ASN A 19 -7.00 -8.40 5.99
N LEU A 20 -7.21 -7.42 5.10
CA LEU A 20 -7.48 -7.65 3.68
C LEU A 20 -6.33 -8.39 2.98
N SER A 21 -5.08 -8.06 3.31
CA SER A 21 -3.91 -8.72 2.73
C SER A 21 -3.79 -10.17 3.18
N PHE A 22 -3.98 -10.46 4.46
CA PHE A 22 -3.91 -11.82 4.99
C PHE A 22 -5.12 -12.66 4.58
N GLU A 23 -6.31 -12.07 4.48
CA GLU A 23 -7.48 -12.70 3.88
C GLU A 23 -7.20 -13.09 2.41
N ALA A 24 -6.70 -12.14 1.61
CA ALA A 24 -6.37 -12.38 0.21
C ALA A 24 -5.30 -13.49 0.07
N LEU A 25 -4.26 -13.48 0.90
CA LEU A 25 -3.23 -14.53 0.92
C LEU A 25 -3.79 -15.90 1.33
N LEU A 26 -4.66 -15.94 2.33
CA LEU A 26 -5.27 -17.18 2.82
C LEU A 26 -6.19 -17.81 1.76
N LEU A 27 -7.15 -17.03 1.27
CA LEU A 27 -8.10 -17.49 0.25
C LEU A 27 -7.39 -17.78 -1.08
N GLY A 28 -6.45 -16.90 -1.49
CA GLY A 28 -5.64 -17.06 -2.69
C GLY A 28 -4.72 -18.28 -2.62
N GLY A 29 -4.12 -18.56 -1.46
CA GLY A 29 -3.30 -19.76 -1.26
C GLY A 29 -4.12 -21.05 -1.36
N ILE A 30 -5.33 -21.07 -0.82
CA ILE A 30 -6.28 -22.19 -0.91
C ILE A 30 -6.69 -22.38 -2.38
N ALA A 31 -7.09 -21.31 -3.06
CA ALA A 31 -7.46 -21.35 -4.48
C ALA A 31 -6.29 -21.83 -5.35
N TYR A 32 -5.07 -21.33 -5.12
CA TYR A 32 -3.87 -21.77 -5.81
C TYR A 32 -3.60 -23.26 -5.59
N LEU A 33 -3.68 -23.74 -4.35
CA LEU A 33 -3.47 -25.16 -4.03
C LEU A 33 -4.46 -26.06 -4.77
N LEU A 34 -5.76 -25.70 -4.74
CA LEU A 34 -6.84 -26.54 -5.25
C LEU A 34 -7.04 -26.43 -6.76
N ALA A 35 -6.91 -25.23 -7.35
CA ALA A 35 -7.18 -24.99 -8.77
C ALA A 35 -5.91 -25.00 -9.64
N VAL A 36 -4.73 -24.78 -9.07
CA VAL A 36 -3.48 -24.68 -9.82
C VAL A 36 -2.51 -25.81 -9.48
N ALA A 37 -2.04 -25.90 -8.22
CA ALA A 37 -0.95 -26.80 -7.87
C ALA A 37 -1.36 -28.28 -8.01
N ARG A 38 -2.47 -28.70 -7.40
CA ARG A 38 -2.93 -30.10 -7.48
C ARG A 38 -3.29 -30.54 -8.88
N PRO A 39 -4.12 -29.78 -9.66
CA PRO A 39 -4.42 -30.18 -11.03
C PRO A 39 -3.22 -30.10 -11.99
N ALA A 40 -2.15 -29.37 -11.62
CA ALA A 40 -0.87 -29.38 -12.34
C ALA A 40 0.01 -30.58 -11.95
N HIS A 41 -0.44 -31.45 -11.05
CA HIS A 41 0.36 -32.54 -10.47
C HIS A 41 1.68 -32.05 -9.87
N ALA A 42 1.60 -30.93 -9.13
CA ALA A 42 2.78 -30.33 -8.51
C ALA A 42 3.41 -31.27 -7.48
N SER A 43 4.73 -31.19 -7.37
CA SER A 43 5.54 -32.02 -6.46
C SER A 43 5.12 -31.83 -4.99
N ALA A 44 5.39 -32.83 -4.17
CA ALA A 44 5.12 -32.78 -2.72
C ALA A 44 5.84 -31.59 -2.05
N ARG A 45 6.97 -31.14 -2.61
CA ARG A 45 7.69 -29.94 -2.18
C ARG A 45 6.85 -28.68 -2.37
N VAL A 46 6.21 -28.51 -3.52
CA VAL A 46 5.32 -27.36 -3.82
C VAL A 46 4.08 -27.46 -2.96
N GLU A 47 3.42 -28.62 -2.87
CA GLU A 47 2.22 -28.79 -2.04
C GLU A 47 2.50 -28.48 -0.56
N SER A 48 3.60 -28.99 -0.01
CA SER A 48 4.00 -28.71 1.37
C SER A 48 4.28 -27.23 1.63
N PHE A 49 4.83 -26.54 0.63
CA PHE A 49 5.01 -25.09 0.68
C PHE A 49 3.66 -24.36 0.70
N CYS A 50 2.74 -24.72 -0.19
CA CYS A 50 1.40 -24.09 -0.22
C CYS A 50 0.68 -24.27 1.12
N LEU A 51 0.68 -25.45 1.69
CA LEU A 51 0.07 -25.71 3.00
C LEU A 51 0.74 -24.94 4.14
N ARG A 52 2.06 -24.73 4.09
CA ARG A 52 2.76 -23.88 5.05
C ARG A 52 2.39 -22.41 4.88
N GLY A 53 2.34 -21.92 3.64
CA GLY A 53 1.94 -20.55 3.33
C GLY A 53 0.51 -20.26 3.79
N ILE A 54 -0.43 -21.16 3.54
CA ILE A 54 -1.82 -21.08 4.03
C ILE A 54 -1.86 -20.99 5.56
N ARG A 55 -1.06 -21.80 6.27
CA ARG A 55 -0.99 -21.75 7.74
C ARG A 55 -0.44 -20.41 8.24
N TRP A 56 0.60 -19.88 7.60
CA TRP A 56 1.14 -18.56 7.96
C TRP A 56 0.13 -17.45 7.69
N ALA A 57 -0.54 -17.45 6.54
CA ALA A 57 -1.57 -16.47 6.21
C ALA A 57 -2.74 -16.53 7.22
N ALA A 58 -3.19 -17.74 7.57
CA ALA A 58 -4.23 -17.94 8.57
C ALA A 58 -3.81 -17.44 9.98
N ALA A 59 -2.59 -17.76 10.43
CA ALA A 59 -2.08 -17.30 11.72
C ALA A 59 -1.94 -15.77 11.76
N SER A 60 -1.48 -15.16 10.67
CA SER A 60 -1.38 -13.70 10.56
C SER A 60 -2.76 -13.03 10.54
N LEU A 61 -3.75 -13.63 9.86
CA LEU A 61 -5.13 -13.13 9.88
C LEU A 61 -5.73 -13.21 11.27
N ILE A 62 -5.56 -14.34 11.98
CA ILE A 62 -6.02 -14.47 13.37
C ILE A 62 -5.43 -13.37 14.24
N ALA A 63 -4.12 -13.16 14.17
CA ALA A 63 -3.44 -12.14 14.97
C ALA A 63 -3.94 -10.73 14.65
N SER A 64 -4.06 -10.38 13.36
CA SER A 64 -4.49 -9.05 12.95
C SER A 64 -5.98 -8.79 13.25
N GLU A 65 -6.86 -9.78 13.10
CA GLU A 65 -8.28 -9.66 13.48
C GLU A 65 -8.45 -9.48 15.01
N LEU A 66 -7.73 -10.26 15.82
CA LEU A 66 -7.78 -10.10 17.27
C LEU A 66 -7.26 -8.73 17.71
N VAL A 67 -6.17 -8.22 17.13
CA VAL A 67 -5.67 -6.88 17.40
C VAL A 67 -6.71 -5.83 17.00
N THR A 68 -7.33 -5.97 15.84
CA THR A 68 -8.39 -5.07 15.37
C THR A 68 -9.58 -5.05 16.35
N VAL A 69 -10.06 -6.22 16.78
CA VAL A 69 -11.16 -6.33 17.73
C VAL A 69 -10.81 -5.68 19.07
N ILE A 70 -9.59 -5.94 19.59
CA ILE A 70 -9.14 -5.37 20.87
C ILE A 70 -9.05 -3.85 20.79
N LEU A 71 -8.40 -3.29 19.75
CA LEU A 71 -8.21 -1.85 19.61
C LEU A 71 -9.54 -1.12 19.36
N SER A 72 -10.40 -1.66 18.48
CA SER A 72 -11.73 -1.08 18.24
C SER A 72 -12.62 -1.13 19.48
N SER A 73 -12.51 -2.20 20.27
CA SER A 73 -13.24 -2.31 21.53
C SER A 73 -12.71 -1.31 22.57
N ALA A 74 -11.38 -1.16 22.68
CA ALA A 74 -10.77 -0.22 23.61
C ALA A 74 -11.10 1.24 23.24
N ALA A 75 -11.13 1.58 21.96
CA ALA A 75 -11.53 2.90 21.47
C ALA A 75 -12.98 3.19 21.83
N LEU A 76 -13.89 2.26 21.51
CA LEU A 76 -15.32 2.45 21.77
C LEU A 76 -15.64 2.57 23.27
N LEU A 77 -14.97 1.80 24.13
CA LEU A 77 -15.15 1.87 25.58
C LEU A 77 -14.49 3.13 26.19
N GLY A 78 -13.48 3.70 25.52
CA GLY A 78 -12.83 4.94 25.96
C GLY A 78 -13.62 6.20 25.64
N ASP A 79 -14.37 6.19 24.53
CA ASP A 79 -15.11 7.35 24.03
C ASP A 79 -16.60 7.35 24.46
N SER A 80 -17.11 6.26 25.01
CA SER A 80 -18.52 6.12 25.34
C SER A 80 -18.74 5.29 26.62
N ASP A 81 -19.78 5.65 27.40
CA ASP A 81 -20.22 4.91 28.60
C ASP A 81 -20.98 3.60 28.22
N LEU A 82 -20.62 2.95 27.12
CA LEU A 82 -21.29 1.74 26.68
C LEU A 82 -20.98 0.56 27.61
N PRO A 83 -22.00 -0.21 28.05
CA PRO A 83 -21.77 -1.40 28.84
C PRO A 83 -21.13 -2.52 27.99
N LEU A 84 -20.25 -3.29 28.61
CA LEU A 84 -19.53 -4.40 27.96
C LEU A 84 -20.44 -5.40 27.25
N ARG A 85 -21.65 -5.58 27.73
CA ARG A 85 -22.68 -6.47 27.13
C ARG A 85 -23.09 -6.03 25.72
N ASP A 86 -23.10 -4.71 25.43
CA ASP A 86 -23.51 -4.20 24.12
C ASP A 86 -22.37 -4.33 23.10
N LEU A 87 -21.11 -4.31 23.59
CA LEU A 87 -19.94 -4.54 22.78
C LEU A 87 -19.91 -5.94 22.14
N ILE A 88 -20.29 -6.99 22.88
CA ILE A 88 -20.29 -8.37 22.38
C ILE A 88 -21.33 -8.61 21.28
N HIS A 89 -22.33 -7.73 21.14
CA HIS A 89 -23.32 -7.75 20.07
C HIS A 89 -22.95 -6.83 18.89
N ALA A 90 -21.89 -6.05 19.02
CA ALA A 90 -21.43 -5.16 17.94
C ALA A 90 -20.97 -5.99 16.72
N ARG A 91 -21.34 -5.54 15.52
CA ARG A 91 -21.03 -6.28 14.27
C ARG A 91 -19.55 -6.54 14.09
N PHE A 92 -18.70 -5.54 14.34
CA PHE A 92 -17.25 -5.66 14.18
C PHE A 92 -16.67 -6.71 15.13
N PHE A 93 -17.20 -6.81 16.36
CA PHE A 93 -16.77 -7.77 17.36
C PHE A 93 -17.12 -9.20 16.94
N VAL A 94 -18.40 -9.45 16.61
CA VAL A 94 -18.88 -10.77 16.19
C VAL A 94 -18.19 -11.21 14.89
N ALA A 95 -18.10 -10.32 13.90
CA ALA A 95 -17.50 -10.65 12.61
C ALA A 95 -16.00 -10.90 12.73
N GLY A 96 -15.26 -10.07 13.48
CA GLY A 96 -13.81 -10.24 13.67
C GLY A 96 -13.49 -11.53 14.43
N LEU A 97 -14.22 -11.86 15.50
CA LEU A 97 -14.06 -13.15 16.19
C LEU A 97 -14.44 -14.33 15.29
N SER A 98 -15.52 -14.21 14.49
CA SER A 98 -15.91 -15.25 13.54
C SER A 98 -14.84 -15.46 12.47
N ALA A 99 -14.25 -14.37 11.93
CA ALA A 99 -13.15 -14.43 10.97
C ALA A 99 -11.91 -15.10 11.58
N ALA A 100 -11.54 -14.75 12.82
CA ALA A 100 -10.42 -15.37 13.53
C ALA A 100 -10.66 -16.87 13.78
N LEU A 101 -11.88 -17.27 14.18
CA LEU A 101 -12.25 -18.67 14.37
C LEU A 101 -12.19 -19.47 13.06
N LEU A 102 -12.77 -18.92 11.97
CA LEU A 102 -12.75 -19.56 10.66
C LEU A 102 -11.32 -19.68 10.09
N ALA A 103 -10.49 -18.66 10.28
CA ALA A 103 -9.07 -18.73 9.95
C ALA A 103 -8.33 -19.81 10.78
N MET A 104 -8.67 -19.98 12.05
CA MET A 104 -8.15 -21.06 12.91
C MET A 104 -8.57 -22.44 12.38
N LEU A 105 -9.83 -22.61 11.98
CA LEU A 105 -10.30 -23.86 11.38
C LEU A 105 -9.58 -24.15 10.05
N LEU A 106 -9.37 -23.14 9.21
CA LEU A 106 -8.59 -23.27 7.99
C LEU A 106 -7.12 -23.62 8.26
N TRP A 107 -6.53 -23.04 9.30
CA TRP A 107 -5.18 -23.42 9.77
C TRP A 107 -5.09 -24.90 10.16
N LEU A 108 -6.10 -25.39 10.90
CA LEU A 108 -6.21 -26.80 11.30
C LEU A 108 -6.40 -27.71 10.08
N CYS A 109 -7.25 -27.32 9.12
CA CYS A 109 -7.43 -28.04 7.86
C CYS A 109 -6.11 -28.14 7.07
N ALA A 110 -5.36 -27.04 6.98
CA ALA A 110 -4.05 -27.03 6.31
C ALA A 110 -3.01 -27.90 7.05
N ARG A 111 -3.05 -27.95 8.39
CA ARG A 111 -2.20 -28.82 9.20
C ARG A 111 -2.53 -30.30 9.01
N ARG A 112 -3.82 -30.63 8.95
CA ARG A 112 -4.32 -32.01 8.80
C ARG A 112 -4.50 -32.44 7.35
N LYS A 113 -4.22 -31.57 6.38
CA LYS A 113 -4.43 -31.77 4.94
C LYS A 113 -5.89 -32.09 4.58
N ALA A 114 -6.84 -31.63 5.39
CA ALA A 114 -8.27 -31.82 5.20
C ALA A 114 -8.84 -30.82 4.18
N THR A 115 -8.45 -30.96 2.93
CA THR A 115 -8.69 -29.96 1.87
C THR A 115 -10.17 -29.85 1.45
N ALA A 116 -10.97 -30.88 1.63
CA ALA A 116 -12.40 -30.85 1.32
C ALA A 116 -13.16 -29.78 2.12
N LEU A 117 -12.73 -29.51 3.36
CA LEU A 117 -13.36 -28.51 4.24
C LEU A 117 -12.88 -27.08 3.96
N MET A 118 -11.79 -26.90 3.19
CA MET A 118 -11.24 -25.58 2.94
C MET A 118 -12.19 -24.68 2.14
N ILE A 119 -12.89 -25.21 1.15
CA ILE A 119 -13.82 -24.43 0.32
C ILE A 119 -14.99 -23.89 1.16
N PRO A 120 -15.80 -24.69 1.86
CA PRO A 120 -16.91 -24.18 2.62
C PRO A 120 -16.47 -23.23 3.76
N LEU A 121 -15.35 -23.51 4.43
CA LEU A 121 -14.81 -22.60 5.46
C LEU A 121 -14.32 -21.27 4.84
N SER A 122 -13.76 -21.29 3.65
CA SER A 122 -13.36 -20.07 2.93
C SER A 122 -14.55 -19.20 2.54
N LEU A 123 -15.67 -19.83 2.13
CA LEU A 123 -16.90 -19.10 1.83
C LEU A 123 -17.52 -18.50 3.10
N LEU A 124 -17.51 -19.21 4.22
CA LEU A 124 -17.95 -18.66 5.51
C LEU A 124 -17.06 -17.51 5.99
N LEU A 125 -15.73 -17.62 5.83
CA LEU A 125 -14.79 -16.53 6.11
C LEU A 125 -15.13 -15.29 5.29
N LEU A 126 -15.36 -15.45 3.98
CA LEU A 126 -15.72 -14.36 3.09
C LEU A 126 -17.05 -13.70 3.51
N VAL A 127 -18.04 -14.46 3.98
CA VAL A 127 -19.28 -13.91 4.53
C VAL A 127 -19.01 -13.11 5.81
N ALA A 128 -18.15 -13.61 6.70
CA ALA A 128 -17.80 -12.92 7.93
C ALA A 128 -17.11 -11.57 7.64
N THR A 129 -16.13 -11.54 6.73
CA THR A 129 -15.39 -10.32 6.39
C THR A 129 -16.26 -9.30 5.64
N VAL A 130 -17.12 -9.75 4.71
CA VAL A 130 -18.07 -8.88 4.00
C VAL A 130 -19.13 -8.29 4.93
N SER A 131 -19.47 -8.94 6.04
CA SER A 131 -20.46 -8.45 7.00
C SER A 131 -20.06 -7.14 7.68
N THR A 132 -18.78 -6.76 7.67
CA THR A 132 -18.27 -5.49 8.19
C THR A 132 -18.07 -4.41 7.12
N SER A 133 -18.35 -4.73 5.84
CA SER A 133 -18.21 -3.78 4.73
C SER A 133 -19.35 -2.77 4.65
N HIS A 134 -19.16 -1.69 3.87
CA HIS A 134 -20.22 -0.72 3.59
C HIS A 134 -21.49 -1.36 3.01
N ALA A 135 -21.37 -2.47 2.27
CA ALA A 135 -22.50 -3.21 1.75
C ALA A 135 -23.44 -3.72 2.85
N ALA A 136 -22.89 -4.10 3.99
CA ALA A 136 -23.67 -4.64 5.11
C ALA A 136 -24.47 -3.56 5.87
N SER A 137 -24.05 -2.29 5.82
CA SER A 137 -24.73 -1.16 6.44
C SER A 137 -25.82 -0.53 5.57
N ARG A 138 -25.88 -0.87 4.27
CA ARG A 138 -26.89 -0.36 3.34
C ARG A 138 -28.24 -1.04 3.55
N MET A 139 -29.33 -0.26 3.41
CA MET A 139 -30.69 -0.80 3.38
C MET A 139 -31.07 -1.20 1.95
N ASP A 140 -30.67 -0.39 0.95
CA ASP A 140 -30.99 -0.63 -0.45
C ASP A 140 -29.96 -1.55 -1.11
N HIS A 141 -30.43 -2.50 -1.91
CA HIS A 141 -29.61 -3.44 -2.68
C HIS A 141 -28.55 -4.21 -1.88
N ARG A 142 -28.75 -4.33 -0.55
CA ARG A 142 -27.79 -4.90 0.40
C ARG A 142 -27.24 -6.26 -0.04
N LEU A 143 -28.12 -7.15 -0.49
CA LEU A 143 -27.71 -8.51 -0.88
C LEU A 143 -26.83 -8.50 -2.14
N LEU A 144 -27.20 -7.70 -3.15
CA LEU A 144 -26.43 -7.60 -4.39
C LEU A 144 -25.08 -6.91 -4.16
N LEU A 145 -25.05 -5.86 -3.30
CA LEU A 145 -23.79 -5.20 -2.93
C LEU A 145 -22.90 -6.13 -2.10
N ALA A 146 -23.45 -6.90 -1.18
CA ALA A 146 -22.70 -7.89 -0.42
C ALA A 146 -22.14 -8.99 -1.33
N LEU A 147 -22.92 -9.48 -2.31
CA LEU A 147 -22.45 -10.44 -3.32
C LEU A 147 -21.35 -9.84 -4.19
N ALA A 148 -21.52 -8.62 -4.70
CA ALA A 148 -20.50 -7.93 -5.48
C ALA A 148 -19.21 -7.74 -4.66
N THR A 149 -19.33 -7.35 -3.38
CA THR A 149 -18.18 -7.22 -2.48
C THR A 149 -17.48 -8.57 -2.28
N ALA A 150 -18.24 -9.65 -2.06
CA ALA A 150 -17.69 -11.00 -1.92
C ALA A 150 -16.95 -11.45 -3.19
N LEU A 151 -17.53 -11.23 -4.37
CA LEU A 151 -16.92 -11.55 -5.66
C LEU A 151 -15.66 -10.70 -5.91
N HIS A 152 -15.67 -9.44 -5.51
CA HIS A 152 -14.52 -8.55 -5.61
C HIS A 152 -13.36 -9.02 -4.71
N HIS A 153 -13.64 -9.40 -3.44
CA HIS A 153 -12.64 -9.99 -2.53
C HIS A 153 -12.12 -11.32 -3.08
N LEU A 154 -12.99 -12.18 -3.58
CA LEU A 154 -12.59 -13.46 -4.18
C LEU A 154 -11.71 -13.25 -5.41
N GLY A 155 -12.06 -12.32 -6.30
CA GLY A 155 -11.24 -11.95 -7.45
C GLY A 155 -9.87 -11.43 -7.04
N THR A 156 -9.81 -10.56 -6.04
CA THR A 156 -8.55 -10.05 -5.46
C THR A 156 -7.70 -11.19 -4.88
N ALA A 157 -8.31 -12.08 -4.10
CA ALA A 157 -7.62 -13.21 -3.47
C ALA A 157 -7.06 -14.18 -4.53
N THR A 158 -7.87 -14.57 -5.51
CA THR A 158 -7.47 -15.55 -6.53
C THR A 158 -6.48 -14.98 -7.55
N TRP A 159 -6.43 -13.67 -7.75
CA TRP A 159 -5.40 -13.02 -8.56
C TRP A 159 -4.20 -12.60 -7.70
N ILE A 160 -4.35 -11.57 -6.86
CA ILE A 160 -3.24 -10.96 -6.11
C ILE A 160 -2.76 -11.88 -5.00
N GLY A 161 -3.68 -12.44 -4.20
CA GLY A 161 -3.34 -13.31 -3.07
C GLY A 161 -2.71 -14.65 -3.45
N ALA A 162 -3.05 -15.20 -4.62
CA ALA A 162 -2.47 -16.44 -5.13
C ALA A 162 -1.09 -16.24 -5.80
N MET A 163 -0.76 -15.04 -6.23
CA MET A 163 0.48 -14.75 -6.99
C MET A 163 1.78 -15.05 -6.20
N PRO A 164 1.91 -14.75 -4.89
CA PRO A 164 3.07 -15.17 -4.10
C PRO A 164 3.28 -16.69 -4.08
N PHE A 165 2.20 -17.45 -4.09
CA PHE A 165 2.27 -18.92 -4.15
C PHE A 165 2.78 -19.39 -5.50
N LEU A 166 2.32 -18.79 -6.62
CA LEU A 166 2.87 -19.05 -7.94
C LEU A 166 4.37 -18.72 -7.99
N LEU A 167 4.75 -17.50 -7.59
CA LEU A 167 6.15 -17.04 -7.64
C LEU A 167 7.11 -18.03 -6.96
N ILE A 168 6.75 -18.49 -5.77
CA ILE A 168 7.58 -19.39 -5.00
C ILE A 168 7.50 -20.83 -5.53
N SER A 169 6.32 -21.27 -6.03
CA SER A 169 6.16 -22.59 -6.65
C SER A 169 7.01 -22.72 -7.91
N LEU A 170 7.03 -21.69 -8.77
CA LEU A 170 7.92 -21.67 -9.94
C LEU A 170 9.42 -21.77 -9.60
N ALA A 171 9.80 -21.33 -8.38
CA ALA A 171 11.18 -21.46 -7.89
C ALA A 171 11.46 -22.85 -7.30
N ARG A 172 10.44 -23.60 -6.92
CA ARG A 172 10.53 -24.90 -6.24
C ARG A 172 10.08 -26.08 -7.11
N ALA A 173 9.59 -25.83 -8.30
CA ALA A 173 9.18 -26.86 -9.25
C ALA A 173 10.36 -27.82 -9.56
N ASP A 174 10.10 -29.11 -9.57
CA ASP A 174 11.13 -30.13 -9.81
C ASP A 174 11.42 -30.31 -11.32
N SER A 175 10.51 -29.82 -12.20
CA SER A 175 10.70 -29.84 -13.66
C SER A 175 10.16 -28.56 -14.33
N VAL A 176 10.68 -28.28 -15.54
CA VAL A 176 10.17 -27.20 -16.40
C VAL A 176 8.71 -27.46 -16.81
N ALA A 177 8.34 -28.72 -17.03
CA ALA A 177 6.97 -29.12 -17.38
C ALA A 177 5.99 -28.79 -16.23
N GLU A 178 6.36 -29.09 -15.00
CA GLU A 178 5.59 -28.74 -13.79
C GLU A 178 5.40 -27.21 -13.69
N ALA A 179 6.49 -26.44 -13.78
CA ALA A 179 6.46 -24.98 -13.73
C ALA A 179 5.55 -24.39 -14.81
N ARG A 180 5.64 -24.92 -16.05
CA ARG A 180 4.81 -24.51 -17.17
C ARG A 180 3.32 -24.81 -16.93
N SER A 181 3.00 -26.00 -16.44
CA SER A 181 1.63 -26.39 -16.12
C SER A 181 1.01 -25.45 -15.07
N MET A 182 1.75 -25.19 -13.98
CA MET A 182 1.31 -24.24 -12.94
C MET A 182 1.13 -22.83 -13.49
N ALA A 183 2.07 -22.32 -14.30
CA ALA A 183 1.98 -20.97 -14.88
C ALA A 183 0.74 -20.82 -15.80
N ARG A 184 0.44 -21.82 -16.63
CA ARG A 184 -0.74 -21.81 -17.52
C ARG A 184 -2.06 -21.83 -16.74
N ARG A 185 -2.17 -22.72 -15.76
CA ARG A 185 -3.39 -22.83 -14.93
C ARG A 185 -3.62 -21.55 -14.13
N TYR A 186 -2.56 -21.01 -13.53
CA TYR A 186 -2.65 -19.73 -12.82
C TYR A 186 -3.07 -18.59 -13.76
N SER A 187 -2.50 -18.50 -14.97
CA SER A 187 -2.85 -17.48 -15.95
C SER A 187 -4.33 -17.52 -16.34
N GLN A 188 -4.92 -18.73 -16.49
CA GLN A 188 -6.35 -18.90 -16.73
C GLN A 188 -7.19 -18.45 -15.54
N MET A 189 -6.81 -18.86 -14.33
CA MET A 189 -7.47 -18.45 -13.09
C MET A 189 -7.41 -16.92 -12.91
N ALA A 190 -6.25 -16.31 -13.13
CA ALA A 190 -6.06 -14.87 -13.02
C ALA A 190 -6.92 -14.08 -14.01
N LEU A 191 -7.03 -14.54 -15.26
CA LEU A 191 -7.87 -13.89 -16.28
C LEU A 191 -9.34 -13.87 -15.85
N LEU A 192 -9.86 -15.00 -15.36
CA LEU A 192 -11.23 -15.09 -14.84
C LEU A 192 -11.39 -14.19 -13.60
N SER A 193 -10.41 -14.20 -12.70
CA SER A 193 -10.42 -13.39 -11.48
C SER A 193 -10.48 -11.90 -11.77
N VAL A 194 -9.69 -11.42 -12.76
CA VAL A 194 -9.71 -10.02 -13.21
C VAL A 194 -11.07 -9.65 -13.79
N ALA A 195 -11.66 -10.51 -14.61
CA ALA A 195 -12.99 -10.26 -15.17
C ALA A 195 -14.06 -10.13 -14.07
N VAL A 196 -14.08 -11.06 -13.11
CA VAL A 196 -15.02 -11.04 -11.98
C VAL A 196 -14.80 -9.80 -11.12
N LEU A 197 -13.53 -9.48 -10.81
CA LEU A 197 -13.15 -8.31 -10.00
C LEU A 197 -13.60 -7.00 -10.66
N VAL A 198 -13.38 -6.85 -11.97
CA VAL A 198 -13.77 -5.64 -12.72
C VAL A 198 -15.28 -5.49 -12.79
N LEU A 199 -16.01 -6.56 -13.10
CA LEU A 199 -17.47 -6.51 -13.18
C LEU A 199 -18.09 -6.17 -11.81
N ALA A 200 -17.65 -6.82 -10.76
CA ALA A 200 -18.08 -6.52 -9.39
C ALA A 200 -17.70 -5.08 -8.98
N GLY A 201 -16.49 -4.66 -9.32
CA GLY A 201 -16.00 -3.29 -9.05
C GLY A 201 -16.80 -2.21 -9.78
N ILE A 202 -17.18 -2.41 -11.03
CA ILE A 202 -18.04 -1.48 -11.79
C ILE A 202 -19.41 -1.36 -11.11
N TYR A 203 -20.02 -2.48 -10.73
CA TYR A 203 -21.31 -2.46 -10.03
C TYR A 203 -21.23 -1.71 -8.70
N MET A 204 -20.20 -1.97 -7.88
CA MET A 204 -19.96 -1.27 -6.62
C MET A 204 -19.70 0.22 -6.85
N ALA A 205 -18.88 0.59 -7.85
CA ALA A 205 -18.59 1.98 -8.18
C ALA A 205 -19.86 2.74 -8.59
N TRP A 206 -20.72 2.15 -9.39
CA TRP A 206 -22.01 2.72 -9.77
C TRP A 206 -22.85 3.11 -8.54
N PHE A 207 -22.86 2.25 -7.53
CA PHE A 207 -23.63 2.45 -6.30
C PHE A 207 -23.02 3.47 -5.34
N TYR A 208 -21.69 3.37 -5.11
CA TYR A 208 -21.01 4.17 -4.08
C TYR A 208 -20.61 5.55 -4.54
N ILE A 209 -20.47 5.77 -5.85
CA ILE A 209 -20.12 7.08 -6.41
C ILE A 209 -21.37 7.91 -6.69
N GLY A 210 -22.40 7.30 -7.23
CA GLY A 210 -23.71 7.91 -7.55
C GLY A 210 -23.68 8.91 -8.71
N THR A 211 -22.73 9.86 -8.75
CA THR A 211 -22.64 10.90 -9.78
C THR A 211 -21.20 11.17 -10.20
N TRP A 212 -21.00 11.76 -11.39
CA TRP A 212 -19.67 12.17 -11.84
C TRP A 212 -18.96 13.12 -10.86
N ASN A 213 -19.71 13.99 -10.20
CA ASN A 213 -19.17 14.88 -9.18
C ASN A 213 -18.63 14.11 -7.96
N GLY A 214 -19.24 12.99 -7.59
CA GLY A 214 -18.72 12.10 -6.55
C GLY A 214 -17.36 11.50 -6.88
N LEU A 215 -17.04 11.32 -8.18
CA LEU A 215 -15.78 10.70 -8.60
C LEU A 215 -14.56 11.62 -8.42
N TYR A 216 -14.70 12.92 -8.69
CA TYR A 216 -13.60 13.88 -8.59
C TYR A 216 -13.73 14.86 -7.41
N GLY A 217 -14.92 15.02 -6.85
CA GLY A 217 -15.21 15.97 -5.78
C GLY A 217 -15.23 15.37 -4.38
N THR A 218 -14.69 14.15 -4.19
CA THR A 218 -14.58 13.49 -2.89
C THR A 218 -13.28 12.69 -2.80
N SER A 219 -12.71 12.57 -1.60
CA SER A 219 -11.51 11.74 -1.34
C SER A 219 -11.76 10.26 -1.67
N TYR A 220 -12.98 9.76 -1.41
CA TYR A 220 -13.41 8.42 -1.82
C TYR A 220 -13.28 8.20 -3.33
N GLY A 221 -13.76 9.17 -4.13
CA GLY A 221 -13.68 9.13 -5.59
C GLY A 221 -12.24 9.17 -6.11
N LEU A 222 -11.38 10.00 -5.50
CA LEU A 222 -9.95 10.05 -5.84
C LEU A 222 -9.23 8.74 -5.56
N LEU A 223 -9.51 8.10 -4.42
CA LEU A 223 -8.95 6.78 -4.12
C LEU A 223 -9.47 5.70 -5.09
N LEU A 224 -10.72 5.80 -5.56
CA LEU A 224 -11.21 4.93 -6.63
C LEU A 224 -10.44 5.16 -7.93
N LEU A 225 -10.20 6.41 -8.34
CA LEU A 225 -9.38 6.74 -9.52
C LEU A 225 -7.95 6.20 -9.38
N ALA A 226 -7.36 6.31 -8.18
CA ALA A 226 -6.05 5.74 -7.89
C ALA A 226 -6.04 4.21 -8.06
N LYS A 227 -7.06 3.52 -7.57
CA LYS A 227 -7.23 2.07 -7.76
C LYS A 227 -7.41 1.68 -9.22
N ILE A 228 -8.18 2.46 -9.99
CA ILE A 228 -8.35 2.24 -11.43
C ILE A 228 -7.01 2.39 -12.16
N TYR A 229 -6.24 3.43 -11.86
CA TYR A 229 -4.91 3.62 -12.43
C TYR A 229 -3.99 2.44 -12.14
N LEU A 230 -3.88 2.03 -10.88
CA LEU A 230 -3.03 0.90 -10.47
C LEU A 230 -3.51 -0.41 -11.11
N LEU A 231 -4.83 -0.62 -11.21
CA LEU A 231 -5.42 -1.76 -11.90
C LEU A 231 -5.01 -1.79 -13.39
N LEU A 232 -5.06 -0.67 -14.09
CA LEU A 232 -4.63 -0.56 -15.48
C LEU A 232 -3.15 -0.92 -15.63
N VAL A 233 -2.28 -0.42 -14.76
CA VAL A 233 -0.85 -0.77 -14.74
C VAL A 233 -0.67 -2.29 -14.53
N MET A 234 -1.38 -2.87 -13.58
CA MET A 234 -1.32 -4.31 -13.31
C MET A 234 -1.86 -5.16 -14.48
N VAL A 235 -2.95 -4.73 -15.12
CA VAL A 235 -3.50 -5.43 -16.31
C VAL A 235 -2.53 -5.35 -17.48
N LEU A 236 -1.84 -4.23 -17.69
CA LEU A 236 -0.78 -4.12 -18.69
C LEU A 236 0.38 -5.08 -18.41
N MET A 237 0.84 -5.18 -17.16
CA MET A 237 1.88 -6.13 -16.75
C MET A 237 1.39 -7.57 -16.88
N GLY A 238 0.18 -7.87 -16.41
CA GLY A 238 -0.46 -9.18 -16.51
C GLY A 238 -0.67 -9.63 -17.96
N SER A 239 -0.97 -8.72 -18.89
CA SER A 239 -1.05 -9.03 -20.32
C SER A 239 0.31 -9.44 -20.89
N GLY A 240 1.40 -8.79 -20.45
CA GLY A 240 2.76 -9.20 -20.78
C GLY A 240 3.09 -10.59 -20.22
N ASN A 241 2.70 -10.87 -18.97
CA ASN A 241 2.85 -12.20 -18.37
C ASN A 241 2.05 -13.27 -19.12
N TRP A 242 0.81 -12.97 -19.50
CA TRP A 242 -0.02 -13.86 -20.29
C TRP A 242 0.62 -14.20 -21.64
N MET A 243 1.18 -13.20 -22.35
CA MET A 243 1.90 -13.46 -23.60
C MET A 243 3.15 -14.33 -23.38
N MET A 244 3.90 -14.12 -22.31
CA MET A 244 5.05 -14.96 -21.95
C MET A 244 4.61 -16.40 -21.66
N VAL A 245 3.53 -16.61 -20.92
CA VAL A 245 2.98 -17.93 -20.60
C VAL A 245 2.56 -18.69 -21.90
N ARG A 246 1.98 -18.00 -22.87
CA ARG A 246 1.63 -18.60 -24.17
C ARG A 246 2.84 -19.06 -24.97
N ARG A 247 3.98 -18.41 -24.80
CA ARG A 247 5.25 -18.71 -25.51
C ARG A 247 6.17 -19.67 -24.73
N LEU A 248 5.74 -20.24 -23.63
CA LEU A 248 6.58 -21.14 -22.80
C LEU A 248 6.97 -22.44 -23.52
N ASP A 249 6.35 -22.79 -24.63
CA ASP A 249 6.74 -23.99 -25.43
C ASP A 249 8.02 -23.77 -26.25
N THR A 250 8.31 -22.52 -26.63
CA THR A 250 9.46 -22.21 -27.49
C THR A 250 10.77 -22.05 -26.72
N ASP A 251 10.75 -21.31 -25.62
CA ASP A 251 11.95 -21.05 -24.79
C ASP A 251 11.57 -20.88 -23.30
N PRO A 252 11.38 -22.00 -22.57
CA PRO A 252 10.78 -21.94 -21.25
C PRO A 252 11.65 -21.29 -20.19
N GLN A 253 12.96 -21.51 -20.18
CA GLN A 253 13.82 -21.06 -19.07
C GLN A 253 13.92 -19.53 -18.93
N PRO A 254 14.28 -18.75 -19.98
CA PRO A 254 14.34 -17.29 -19.85
C PRO A 254 12.95 -16.66 -19.65
N LEU A 255 11.90 -17.25 -20.23
CA LEU A 255 10.53 -16.76 -20.04
C LEU A 255 10.03 -16.97 -18.61
N LEU A 256 10.27 -18.13 -17.99
CA LEU A 256 9.95 -18.38 -16.58
C LEU A 256 10.73 -17.44 -15.65
N ALA A 257 11.99 -17.14 -15.95
CA ALA A 257 12.78 -16.19 -15.18
C ALA A 257 12.20 -14.77 -15.26
N ARG A 258 11.78 -14.32 -16.46
CA ARG A 258 11.11 -13.02 -16.66
C ARG A 258 9.75 -12.98 -15.97
N LEU A 259 8.92 -14.01 -16.15
CA LEU A 259 7.62 -14.14 -15.50
C LEU A 259 7.72 -13.95 -13.98
N ARG A 260 8.72 -14.57 -13.35
CA ARG A 260 8.97 -14.41 -11.92
C ARG A 260 9.27 -12.96 -11.53
N ARG A 261 10.04 -12.20 -12.35
CA ARG A 261 10.37 -10.80 -12.06
C ARG A 261 9.16 -9.87 -12.21
N PHE A 262 8.34 -10.11 -13.24
CA PHE A 262 7.10 -9.38 -13.40
C PHE A 262 6.13 -9.68 -12.25
N ALA A 263 6.00 -10.95 -11.84
CA ALA A 263 5.18 -11.32 -10.69
C ALA A 263 5.65 -10.66 -9.37
N GLU A 264 6.96 -10.48 -9.15
CA GLU A 264 7.50 -9.73 -8.00
C GLU A 264 6.92 -8.30 -7.96
N ALA A 265 6.92 -7.59 -9.08
CA ALA A 265 6.41 -6.22 -9.17
C ALA A 265 4.87 -6.16 -9.10
N GLU A 266 4.18 -7.11 -9.72
CA GLU A 266 2.71 -7.21 -9.63
C GLU A 266 2.23 -7.49 -8.20
N ILE A 267 2.95 -8.33 -7.43
CA ILE A 267 2.66 -8.55 -6.00
C ILE A 267 2.75 -7.23 -5.25
N GLY A 268 3.80 -6.46 -5.46
CA GLY A 268 3.98 -5.18 -4.80
C GLY A 268 2.90 -4.17 -5.14
N LEU A 269 2.58 -4.01 -6.44
CA LEU A 269 1.47 -3.16 -6.89
C LEU A 269 0.13 -3.64 -6.33
N GLY A 270 -0.10 -4.95 -6.30
CA GLY A 270 -1.32 -5.55 -5.77
C GLY A 270 -1.53 -5.22 -4.29
N PHE A 271 -0.49 -5.31 -3.46
CA PHE A 271 -0.58 -4.89 -2.07
C PHE A 271 -0.72 -3.37 -1.92
N THR A 272 -0.16 -2.55 -2.82
CA THR A 272 -0.44 -1.11 -2.87
C THR A 272 -1.94 -0.84 -3.14
N VAL A 273 -2.57 -1.59 -4.04
CA VAL A 273 -4.02 -1.49 -4.31
C VAL A 273 -4.84 -1.89 -3.08
N ILE A 274 -4.44 -2.95 -2.36
CA ILE A 274 -5.12 -3.38 -1.12
C ILE A 274 -5.01 -2.29 -0.04
N LEU A 275 -3.85 -1.64 0.08
CA LEU A 275 -3.66 -0.54 1.02
C LEU A 275 -4.55 0.67 0.67
N ALA A 276 -4.61 1.06 -0.61
CA ALA A 276 -5.53 2.10 -1.09
C ALA A 276 -7.01 1.72 -0.87
N ALA A 277 -7.35 0.41 -0.99
CA ALA A 277 -8.70 -0.07 -0.71
C ALA A 277 -9.03 0.01 0.79
N ALA A 278 -8.08 -0.27 1.67
CA ALA A 278 -8.25 -0.11 3.11
C ALA A 278 -8.50 1.35 3.49
N SER A 279 -7.71 2.28 2.95
CA SER A 279 -7.92 3.72 3.13
C SER A 279 -9.30 4.17 2.63
N MET A 280 -9.68 3.77 1.40
CA MET A 280 -10.99 4.07 0.84
C MET A 280 -12.15 3.53 1.69
N SER A 281 -11.99 2.36 2.29
CA SER A 281 -13.02 1.75 3.15
C SER A 281 -13.16 2.41 4.53
N ALA A 282 -12.21 3.26 4.92
CA ALA A 282 -12.31 4.08 6.13
C ALA A 282 -13.12 5.38 5.89
N GLN A 283 -13.37 5.73 4.63
CA GLN A 283 -14.10 6.94 4.26
C GLN A 283 -15.56 6.64 3.91
N PRO A 284 -16.50 7.59 4.14
CA PRO A 284 -17.88 7.44 3.70
C PRO A 284 -17.94 7.38 2.17
N PRO A 285 -18.85 6.55 1.59
CA PRO A 285 -19.06 6.51 0.15
C PRO A 285 -19.42 7.89 -0.43
N ALA A 286 -18.91 8.21 -1.62
CA ALA A 286 -19.12 9.50 -2.26
C ALA A 286 -20.61 9.84 -2.49
N GLY A 287 -21.45 8.80 -2.71
CA GLY A 287 -22.90 8.98 -2.86
C GLY A 287 -23.60 9.50 -1.62
N ASP A 288 -23.04 9.27 -0.43
CA ASP A 288 -23.61 9.64 0.86
C ASP A 288 -23.12 11.02 1.34
N MET A 289 -22.17 11.63 0.63
CA MET A 289 -21.60 12.93 1.00
C MET A 289 -22.47 14.08 0.44
N PRO A 290 -23.02 14.97 1.30
CA PRO A 290 -23.81 16.10 0.85
C PRO A 290 -22.96 17.18 0.16
N ASP A 291 -21.77 17.46 0.71
CA ASP A 291 -20.88 18.50 0.26
C ASP A 291 -19.78 17.91 -0.63
N ARG A 292 -19.77 18.34 -1.89
CA ARG A 292 -18.80 17.91 -2.90
C ARG A 292 -18.07 19.10 -3.46
N VAL A 293 -16.76 19.00 -3.58
CA VAL A 293 -15.96 20.09 -4.15
C VAL A 293 -16.22 20.21 -5.66
N SER A 294 -16.49 21.42 -6.13
CA SER A 294 -16.75 21.68 -7.54
C SER A 294 -15.47 21.68 -8.37
N LEU A 295 -15.58 21.38 -9.67
CA LEU A 295 -14.46 21.49 -10.61
C LEU A 295 -13.82 22.88 -10.64
N GLN A 296 -14.59 23.94 -10.40
CA GLN A 296 -14.07 25.30 -10.37
C GLN A 296 -13.12 25.50 -9.18
N VAL A 297 -13.47 24.99 -8.00
CA VAL A 297 -12.61 25.04 -6.81
C VAL A 297 -11.34 24.19 -7.02
N ILE A 298 -11.50 22.99 -7.60
CA ILE A 298 -10.37 22.12 -7.94
C ILE A 298 -9.43 22.82 -8.93
N ALA A 299 -9.97 23.38 -10.02
CA ALA A 299 -9.19 24.08 -11.03
C ALA A 299 -8.49 25.32 -10.47
N ALA A 300 -9.15 26.08 -9.60
CA ALA A 300 -8.53 27.21 -8.91
C ALA A 300 -7.37 26.78 -8.02
N ARG A 301 -7.52 25.65 -7.28
CA ARG A 301 -6.48 25.12 -6.41
C ARG A 301 -5.31 24.48 -7.18
N MET A 302 -5.59 23.88 -8.33
CA MET A 302 -4.58 23.25 -9.21
C MET A 302 -3.92 24.24 -10.17
N HIS A 303 -4.29 25.53 -10.10
CA HIS A 303 -3.67 26.55 -10.94
C HIS A 303 -2.17 26.64 -10.64
N PRO A 304 -1.29 26.57 -11.67
CA PRO A 304 0.14 26.67 -11.46
C PRO A 304 0.52 28.04 -10.87
N GLU A 305 1.12 28.03 -9.71
CA GLU A 305 1.64 29.23 -9.04
C GLU A 305 3.16 29.16 -8.94
N ILE A 306 3.80 30.32 -8.88
CA ILE A 306 5.24 30.39 -8.65
C ILE A 306 5.52 29.87 -7.23
N PRO A 307 6.45 28.91 -7.08
CA PRO A 307 6.76 28.37 -5.77
C PRO A 307 7.12 29.46 -4.76
N ARG A 308 6.50 29.39 -3.58
CA ARG A 308 6.82 30.32 -2.48
C ARG A 308 8.25 30.08 -1.99
N MET A 309 9.15 31.01 -2.27
CA MET A 309 10.57 30.92 -1.92
C MET A 309 10.91 31.61 -0.61
N THR A 310 10.00 32.48 -0.10
CA THR A 310 10.18 33.26 1.14
C THR A 310 9.24 32.76 2.24
N SER A 311 9.78 32.49 3.44
CA SER A 311 8.99 32.08 4.59
C SER A 311 8.38 33.27 5.32
N PRO A 312 7.25 33.09 6.01
CA PRO A 312 6.86 33.98 7.10
C PRO A 312 7.96 34.08 8.16
N ALA A 313 8.01 35.18 8.91
CA ALA A 313 8.95 35.31 10.03
C ALA A 313 8.53 34.35 11.17
N ALA A 314 9.50 33.72 11.83
CA ALA A 314 9.22 32.78 12.93
C ALA A 314 8.42 33.44 14.06
N SER A 315 8.65 34.74 14.32
CA SER A 315 7.88 35.53 15.29
C SER A 315 6.39 35.72 14.95
N GLN A 316 6.00 35.45 13.70
CA GLN A 316 4.59 35.50 13.27
C GLN A 316 3.87 34.15 13.43
N LEU A 317 4.64 33.09 13.65
CA LEU A 317 4.17 31.71 13.77
C LEU A 317 4.16 31.21 15.22
N THR A 318 4.98 31.84 16.08
CA THR A 318 5.11 31.43 17.48
C THR A 318 4.03 32.15 18.29
N PRO A 319 3.14 31.44 18.99
CA PRO A 319 2.22 32.08 19.93
C PRO A 319 3.04 32.80 21.03
N PRO A 320 2.65 34.02 21.46
CA PRO A 320 3.32 34.69 22.56
C PRO A 320 3.17 33.88 23.85
N THR A 321 4.25 33.80 24.63
CA THR A 321 4.47 32.90 25.79
C THR A 321 3.70 33.30 27.05
N SER A 322 2.59 34.00 27.01
CA SER A 322 1.85 34.44 28.20
C SER A 322 0.52 33.70 28.37
N ILE A 323 0.17 33.42 29.63
CA ILE A 323 -1.09 32.77 30.05
C ILE A 323 -2.34 33.50 29.51
N GLU A 324 -2.26 34.82 29.31
CA GLU A 324 -3.32 35.61 28.67
C GLU A 324 -3.62 35.18 27.23
N THR A 325 -2.65 34.58 26.55
CA THR A 325 -2.82 34.09 25.16
C THR A 325 -3.41 32.69 25.08
N ALA A 326 -3.21 31.84 26.11
CA ALA A 326 -3.90 30.55 26.17
C ALA A 326 -5.43 30.71 26.29
N ILE A 327 -5.88 31.77 26.92
CA ILE A 327 -7.31 32.14 27.03
C ILE A 327 -7.80 32.71 25.68
N ARG A 328 -7.00 33.50 24.98
CA ARG A 328 -7.29 33.97 23.62
C ARG A 328 -7.24 32.86 22.56
N GLU A 329 -6.42 31.83 22.73
CA GLU A 329 -6.39 30.66 21.83
C GLU A 329 -7.70 29.90 21.84
N THR A 330 -8.40 29.80 22.98
CA THR A 330 -9.74 29.21 23.08
C THR A 330 -10.81 30.05 22.35
N GLU A 331 -10.63 31.37 22.32
CA GLU A 331 -11.50 32.27 21.57
C GLU A 331 -11.05 32.51 20.11
N PHE A 332 -9.77 32.28 19.79
CA PHE A 332 -9.14 32.57 18.49
C PHE A 332 -9.13 31.37 17.54
N GLN A 333 -9.37 30.15 18.02
CA GLN A 333 -9.65 28.98 17.17
C GLN A 333 -10.91 29.15 16.30
N ALA A 334 -11.67 30.20 16.56
CA ALA A 334 -12.83 30.62 15.75
C ALA A 334 -12.50 31.66 14.66
N GLY A 335 -11.25 32.05 14.41
CA GLY A 335 -10.98 33.20 13.52
C GLY A 335 -9.63 33.21 12.81
N GLY A 336 -9.50 32.51 11.73
CA GLY A 336 -8.94 32.86 10.39
C GLY A 336 -7.55 33.47 10.22
N ARG A 337 -6.83 33.92 11.25
CA ARG A 337 -5.55 34.64 11.05
C ARG A 337 -4.32 33.78 11.32
N SER A 338 -4.42 32.85 12.25
CA SER A 338 -3.41 31.79 12.52
C SER A 338 -3.29 30.89 11.30
N ASP A 339 -4.41 30.39 10.78
CA ASP A 339 -4.48 29.45 9.67
C ASP A 339 -3.83 29.99 8.38
N ALA A 340 -3.93 31.30 8.11
CA ALA A 340 -3.33 31.91 6.92
C ALA A 340 -1.79 31.95 6.98
N MET A 341 -1.21 32.14 8.16
CA MET A 341 0.27 32.14 8.32
C MET A 341 0.83 30.74 8.34
N ASP A 342 0.14 29.83 9.01
CA ASP A 342 0.51 28.40 9.03
C ASP A 342 0.43 27.79 7.64
N ARG A 343 -0.60 28.15 6.86
CA ARG A 343 -0.68 27.76 5.44
C ARG A 343 0.50 28.28 4.63
N LYS A 344 0.89 29.56 4.77
CA LYS A 344 2.05 30.14 4.08
C LYS A 344 3.36 29.47 4.49
N TRP A 345 3.50 29.05 5.75
CA TRP A 345 4.63 28.30 6.23
C TRP A 345 4.68 26.90 5.64
N SER A 346 3.55 26.22 5.66
CA SER A 346 3.38 24.89 5.06
C SER A 346 3.69 24.92 3.55
N GLU A 347 3.12 25.88 2.80
CA GLU A 347 3.41 26.06 1.37
C GLU A 347 4.91 26.26 1.11
N TYR A 348 5.56 27.12 1.87
CA TYR A 348 7.00 27.34 1.77
C TYR A 348 7.81 26.05 1.96
N ASN A 349 7.49 25.30 3.01
CA ASN A 349 8.20 24.05 3.33
C ASN A 349 7.97 22.98 2.26
N HIS A 350 6.74 22.80 1.79
CA HIS A 350 6.43 21.83 0.74
C HIS A 350 7.03 22.21 -0.62
N HIS A 351 7.06 23.49 -0.98
CA HIS A 351 7.70 23.95 -2.21
C HIS A 351 9.20 23.68 -2.21
N TRP A 352 9.91 24.00 -1.13
CA TRP A 352 11.33 23.71 -1.02
C TRP A 352 11.62 22.21 -1.00
N ALA A 353 10.85 21.42 -0.24
CA ALA A 353 10.97 19.98 -0.25
C ALA A 353 10.75 19.39 -1.65
N GLY A 354 9.72 19.85 -2.36
CA GLY A 354 9.44 19.45 -3.74
C GLY A 354 10.56 19.79 -4.71
N LEU A 355 11.15 21.00 -4.61
CA LEU A 355 12.29 21.41 -5.44
C LEU A 355 13.54 20.55 -5.17
N ILE A 356 13.81 20.21 -3.91
CA ILE A 356 14.94 19.34 -3.55
C ILE A 356 14.73 17.92 -4.11
N VAL A 357 13.50 17.38 -4.03
CA VAL A 357 13.17 16.08 -4.61
C VAL A 357 13.26 16.11 -6.14
N LEU A 358 12.79 17.18 -6.77
CA LEU A 358 12.93 17.40 -8.21
C LEU A 358 14.41 17.43 -8.63
N LEU A 359 15.23 18.16 -7.89
CA LEU A 359 16.69 18.20 -8.12
C LEU A 359 17.30 16.79 -8.00
N ALA A 360 16.94 16.03 -6.96
CA ALA A 360 17.39 14.65 -6.80
C ALA A 360 17.00 13.78 -8.00
N GLY A 361 15.76 13.90 -8.49
CA GLY A 361 15.26 13.19 -9.66
C GLY A 361 16.02 13.57 -10.95
N LEU A 362 16.25 14.86 -11.17
CA LEU A 362 17.02 15.36 -12.32
C LEU A 362 18.48 14.87 -12.29
N LEU A 363 19.13 14.93 -11.13
CA LEU A 363 20.49 14.41 -10.96
C LEU A 363 20.54 12.88 -11.17
N ALA A 364 19.55 12.14 -10.67
CA ALA A 364 19.45 10.71 -10.90
C ALA A 364 19.30 10.38 -12.39
N PHE A 365 18.51 11.17 -13.13
CA PHE A 365 18.37 11.05 -14.57
C PHE A 365 19.68 11.39 -15.31
N VAL A 366 20.28 12.52 -15.00
CA VAL A 366 21.57 12.99 -15.59
C VAL A 366 22.69 11.97 -15.34
N SER A 367 22.70 11.29 -14.21
CA SER A 367 23.70 10.26 -13.88
C SER A 367 23.75 9.08 -14.87
N ARG A 368 22.73 8.92 -15.71
CA ARG A 368 22.66 7.86 -16.73
C ARG A 368 23.42 8.18 -18.01
N PHE A 369 23.78 9.46 -18.21
CA PHE A 369 24.53 9.87 -19.41
C PHE A 369 26.03 9.67 -19.25
N PRO A 370 26.73 9.26 -20.33
CA PRO A 370 28.19 9.18 -20.34
C PRO A 370 28.81 10.50 -19.95
N GLY A 371 29.84 10.50 -19.11
CA GLY A 371 30.52 11.72 -18.63
C GLY A 371 29.92 12.39 -17.40
N MET A 372 28.64 12.12 -17.06
CA MET A 372 27.93 12.74 -15.92
C MET A 372 27.97 11.90 -14.65
N ARG A 373 29.07 11.15 -14.42
CA ARG A 373 29.20 10.24 -13.27
C ARG A 373 29.12 10.93 -11.90
N TRP A 374 29.41 12.21 -11.81
CA TRP A 374 29.29 13.00 -10.59
C TRP A 374 27.84 13.08 -10.10
N ALA A 375 26.87 13.10 -11.02
CA ALA A 375 25.45 13.14 -10.70
C ALA A 375 24.93 11.87 -10.00
N ARG A 376 25.73 10.77 -9.92
CA ARG A 376 25.40 9.57 -9.12
C ARG A 376 25.25 9.86 -7.63
N PHE A 377 25.77 10.98 -7.16
CA PHE A 377 25.61 11.42 -5.77
C PHE A 377 24.32 12.20 -5.51
N TRP A 378 23.33 12.05 -6.42
CA TRP A 378 21.97 12.58 -6.25
C TRP A 378 21.35 12.31 -4.86
N PRO A 379 21.67 11.20 -4.12
CA PRO A 379 21.10 10.99 -2.80
C PRO A 379 21.54 12.04 -1.77
N LEU A 380 22.60 12.81 -2.01
CA LEU A 380 22.98 13.93 -1.15
C LEU A 380 21.89 15.02 -1.09
N ALA A 381 21.07 15.15 -2.14
CA ALA A 381 19.92 16.05 -2.09
C ALA A 381 18.92 15.64 -1.00
N PHE A 382 18.71 14.33 -0.78
CA PHE A 382 17.91 13.84 0.35
C PHE A 382 18.57 14.12 1.70
N GLY A 383 19.91 14.10 1.79
CA GLY A 383 20.63 14.59 2.97
C GLY A 383 20.33 16.06 3.26
N GLY A 384 20.32 16.90 2.21
CA GLY A 384 19.91 18.30 2.28
C GLY A 384 18.44 18.45 2.72
N LEU A 385 17.54 17.62 2.17
CA LEU A 385 16.13 17.58 2.56
C LEU A 385 15.96 17.21 4.05
N SER A 386 16.71 16.23 4.52
CA SER A 386 16.69 15.84 5.94
C SER A 386 17.06 16.99 6.86
N ILE A 387 18.16 17.70 6.53
CA ILE A 387 18.60 18.88 7.27
C ILE A 387 17.53 19.99 7.20
N PHE A 388 16.93 20.21 6.03
CA PHE A 388 15.87 21.19 5.83
C PHE A 388 14.66 20.88 6.72
N ILE A 389 14.18 19.63 6.75
CA ILE A 389 13.07 19.19 7.61
C ILE A 389 13.45 19.40 9.09
N LEU A 390 14.64 18.96 9.50
CA LEU A 390 15.11 19.09 10.88
C LEU A 390 15.10 20.55 11.36
N LEU A 391 15.45 21.48 10.47
CA LEU A 391 15.59 22.89 10.82
C LEU A 391 14.31 23.70 10.63
N ARG A 392 13.42 23.29 9.74
CA ARG A 392 12.33 24.15 9.26
C ARG A 392 10.92 23.57 9.43
N ALA A 393 10.76 22.29 9.76
CA ALA A 393 9.42 21.71 9.87
C ALA A 393 8.60 22.35 10.99
N ASP A 394 9.21 22.53 12.16
CA ASP A 394 8.53 22.93 13.40
C ASP A 394 9.02 24.30 13.87
N PRO A 395 8.32 25.41 13.56
CA PRO A 395 8.78 26.76 13.83
C PRO A 395 8.85 27.11 15.32
N GLU A 396 8.04 26.41 16.15
CA GLU A 396 8.02 26.59 17.61
C GLU A 396 9.15 25.85 18.32
N CYS A 397 9.86 24.96 17.61
CA CYS A 397 10.92 24.13 18.17
C CYS A 397 12.33 24.61 17.78
N TRP A 398 13.32 24.21 18.58
CA TRP A 398 14.73 24.41 18.21
C TRP A 398 15.01 23.91 16.78
N PRO A 399 15.75 24.65 15.93
CA PRO A 399 16.55 25.86 16.25
C PRO A 399 15.79 27.18 16.06
N LEU A 400 14.59 27.19 15.53
CA LEU A 400 13.85 28.42 15.20
C LEU A 400 13.05 28.95 16.39
N GLY A 401 12.43 28.06 17.15
CA GLY A 401 11.52 28.39 18.24
C GLY A 401 12.13 28.20 19.62
N PRO A 402 11.38 28.63 20.63
CA PRO A 402 11.84 28.62 22.05
C PRO A 402 11.82 27.22 22.67
N ARG A 403 11.09 26.25 22.12
CA ARG A 403 10.99 24.91 22.68
C ARG A 403 12.32 24.16 22.53
N PRO A 404 12.93 23.69 23.64
CA PRO A 404 14.21 22.98 23.62
C PRO A 404 14.13 21.71 22.78
N PHE A 405 15.26 21.30 22.18
CA PHE A 405 15.33 20.12 21.32
C PHE A 405 14.72 18.87 21.95
N TRP A 406 15.09 18.52 23.18
CA TRP A 406 14.59 17.32 23.84
C TRP A 406 13.12 17.42 24.26
N ALA A 407 12.67 18.60 24.67
CA ALA A 407 11.27 18.82 25.02
C ALA A 407 10.34 18.71 23.79
N SER A 408 10.87 18.92 22.60
CA SER A 408 10.14 18.78 21.34
C SER A 408 9.63 17.35 21.09
N PHE A 409 10.34 16.34 21.62
CA PHE A 409 9.96 14.92 21.43
C PHE A 409 8.69 14.52 22.19
N SER A 410 8.16 15.38 23.06
CA SER A 410 6.88 15.14 23.72
C SER A 410 5.67 15.46 22.81
N ALA A 411 5.88 16.21 21.72
CA ALA A 411 4.85 16.53 20.73
C ALA A 411 4.86 15.50 19.58
N PRO A 412 3.73 14.84 19.28
CA PRO A 412 3.64 13.78 18.26
C PRO A 412 4.09 14.22 16.89
N ASP A 413 3.59 15.37 16.43
CA ASP A 413 3.84 15.93 15.11
C ASP A 413 5.34 16.23 14.92
N VAL A 414 5.95 16.83 15.95
CA VAL A 414 7.39 17.11 15.97
C VAL A 414 8.20 15.82 15.97
N LEU A 415 7.77 14.80 16.74
CA LEU A 415 8.42 13.50 16.73
C LEU A 415 8.36 12.85 15.35
N ALA A 416 7.23 12.95 14.64
CA ALA A 416 7.08 12.43 13.29
C ALA A 416 8.06 13.10 12.31
N HIS A 417 8.18 14.44 12.36
CA HIS A 417 9.15 15.19 11.54
C HIS A 417 10.60 14.82 11.88
N ARG A 418 10.96 14.67 13.15
CA ARG A 418 12.30 14.25 13.60
C ARG A 418 12.61 12.83 13.14
N ALA A 419 11.67 11.91 13.27
CA ALA A 419 11.81 10.53 12.79
C ALA A 419 11.96 10.48 11.25
N ALA A 420 11.15 11.24 10.51
CA ALA A 420 11.24 11.36 9.07
C ALA A 420 12.61 11.92 8.64
N ALA A 421 13.08 13.00 9.27
CA ALA A 421 14.40 13.57 9.00
C ALA A 421 15.52 12.55 9.22
N LEU A 422 15.50 11.80 10.34
CA LEU A 422 16.48 10.75 10.61
C LEU A 422 16.44 9.63 9.58
N LEU A 423 15.24 9.16 9.21
CA LEU A 423 15.07 8.09 8.21
C LEU A 423 15.57 8.53 6.83
N ILE A 424 15.24 9.76 6.40
CA ILE A 424 15.70 10.33 5.14
C ILE A 424 17.23 10.49 5.14
N PHE A 425 17.83 10.91 6.26
CA PHE A 425 19.28 11.00 6.40
C PHE A 425 19.96 9.63 6.28
N CYS A 426 19.48 8.66 7.05
CA CYS A 426 20.00 7.29 6.99
C CYS A 426 19.87 6.72 5.57
N PHE A 427 18.74 6.97 4.92
CA PHE A 427 18.51 6.59 3.54
C PHE A 427 19.52 7.27 2.58
N ALA A 428 19.75 8.58 2.71
CA ALA A 428 20.70 9.30 1.87
C ALA A 428 22.14 8.75 1.99
N VAL A 429 22.59 8.48 3.22
CA VAL A 429 23.90 7.88 3.50
C VAL A 429 23.99 6.47 2.90
N PHE A 430 22.96 5.64 3.13
CA PHE A 430 22.90 4.29 2.60
C PHE A 430 22.96 4.28 1.06
N GLU A 431 22.10 5.06 0.41
CA GLU A 431 22.03 5.09 -1.05
C GLU A 431 23.30 5.71 -1.66
N CYS A 432 23.91 6.72 -1.03
CA CYS A 432 25.24 7.21 -1.43
C CYS A 432 26.28 6.09 -1.40
N ALA A 433 26.28 5.25 -0.37
CA ALA A 433 27.21 4.12 -0.28
C ALA A 433 26.95 3.06 -1.38
N VAL A 434 25.69 2.84 -1.75
CA VAL A 434 25.30 1.98 -2.88
C VAL A 434 25.81 2.57 -4.19
N GLN A 435 25.53 3.84 -4.46
CA GLN A 435 25.93 4.53 -5.70
C GLN A 435 27.45 4.66 -5.81
N ALA A 436 28.15 4.79 -4.69
CA ALA A 436 29.63 4.78 -4.65
C ALA A 436 30.23 3.37 -4.84
N GLY A 437 29.43 2.31 -4.84
CA GLY A 437 29.88 0.92 -4.96
C GLY A 437 30.57 0.37 -3.70
N LYS A 438 30.41 1.05 -2.54
CA LYS A 438 30.94 0.61 -1.25
C LYS A 438 30.12 -0.53 -0.67
N LEU A 439 28.80 -0.53 -0.88
CA LEU A 439 27.88 -1.60 -0.51
C LEU A 439 27.69 -2.54 -1.70
N ARG A 440 28.34 -3.71 -1.66
CA ARG A 440 28.28 -4.72 -2.72
C ARG A 440 27.29 -5.86 -2.47
N VAL A 441 26.44 -5.70 -1.47
CA VAL A 441 25.40 -6.69 -1.13
C VAL A 441 24.34 -6.69 -2.22
N ARG A 442 23.93 -7.89 -2.68
CA ARG A 442 23.00 -8.05 -3.83
C ARG A 442 21.63 -7.38 -3.65
N TRP A 443 21.16 -7.26 -2.43
CA TRP A 443 19.86 -6.64 -2.14
C TRP A 443 19.93 -5.11 -1.96
N ALA A 444 21.12 -4.53 -1.70
CA ALA A 444 21.27 -3.11 -1.42
C ALA A 444 20.66 -2.20 -2.50
N PRO A 445 20.86 -2.42 -3.82
CA PRO A 445 20.24 -1.58 -4.86
C PRO A 445 18.70 -1.66 -4.91
N LEU A 446 18.10 -2.67 -4.25
CA LEU A 446 16.65 -2.87 -4.24
C LEU A 446 15.97 -2.07 -3.12
N ILE A 447 16.71 -1.57 -2.14
CA ILE A 447 16.16 -0.78 -1.03
C ILE A 447 15.49 0.50 -1.54
N PHE A 448 16.16 1.27 -2.38
CA PHE A 448 15.62 2.52 -2.91
C PHE A 448 14.25 2.33 -3.60
N PRO A 449 14.11 1.46 -4.63
CA PRO A 449 12.82 1.27 -5.29
C PRO A 449 11.75 0.73 -4.34
N THR A 450 12.12 -0.12 -3.37
CA THR A 450 11.18 -0.63 -2.36
C THR A 450 10.70 0.50 -1.45
N MET A 451 11.59 1.35 -0.97
CA MET A 451 11.22 2.49 -0.11
C MET A 451 10.36 3.51 -0.85
N CYS A 452 10.66 3.79 -2.14
CA CYS A 452 9.79 4.63 -2.97
C CYS A 452 8.39 4.05 -3.10
N ALA A 453 8.28 2.75 -3.37
CA ALA A 453 6.97 2.10 -3.54
C ALA A 453 6.19 2.03 -2.22
N LEU A 454 6.86 1.72 -1.10
CA LEU A 454 6.23 1.68 0.23
C LEU A 454 5.82 3.08 0.71
N GLY A 455 6.71 4.07 0.58
CA GLY A 455 6.40 5.46 0.94
C GLY A 455 5.21 6.00 0.13
N ALA A 456 5.18 5.71 -1.16
CA ALA A 456 4.06 6.04 -2.03
C ALA A 456 2.76 5.34 -1.60
N ALA A 457 2.83 4.05 -1.23
CA ALA A 457 1.68 3.32 -0.74
C ALA A 457 1.14 3.90 0.58
N VAL A 458 2.04 4.25 1.51
CA VAL A 458 1.67 4.91 2.77
C VAL A 458 1.08 6.30 2.53
N LEU A 459 1.58 7.05 1.54
CA LEU A 459 1.00 8.36 1.19
C LEU A 459 -0.46 8.27 0.71
N LEU A 460 -0.88 7.14 0.12
CA LEU A 460 -2.29 6.89 -0.22
C LEU A 460 -3.18 6.62 1.01
N THR A 461 -2.60 6.39 2.18
CA THR A 461 -3.35 6.18 3.43
C THR A 461 -3.34 7.40 4.34
N HIS A 462 -2.64 8.45 3.96
CA HIS A 462 -2.54 9.67 4.74
C HIS A 462 -3.82 10.48 4.54
N ASN A 463 -4.70 10.46 5.54
CA ASN A 463 -5.90 11.27 5.60
C ASN A 463 -5.61 12.51 6.45
N HIS A 464 -6.10 13.64 6.00
CA HIS A 464 -6.11 14.88 6.78
C HIS A 464 -7.34 14.91 7.70
N ASP A 465 -7.53 16.00 8.44
CA ASP A 465 -8.60 16.12 9.43
C ASP A 465 -9.99 15.77 8.84
N PRO A 466 -10.67 14.74 9.35
CA PRO A 466 -11.99 14.35 8.85
C PRO A 466 -13.07 15.40 9.14
N SER A 467 -12.78 16.43 9.94
CA SER A 467 -13.72 17.54 10.20
C SER A 467 -13.85 18.51 9.05
N ASP A 468 -12.86 18.62 8.14
CA ASP A 468 -12.93 19.42 6.91
C ASP A 468 -12.69 18.57 5.66
N MET A 469 -13.78 18.00 5.13
CA MET A 469 -13.77 17.15 3.94
C MET A 469 -13.28 17.87 2.67
N ALA A 470 -13.41 19.19 2.60
CA ALA A 470 -12.95 19.96 1.45
C ALA A 470 -11.43 20.12 1.47
N GLU A 471 -10.84 20.39 2.63
CA GLU A 471 -9.38 20.46 2.78
C GLU A 471 -8.73 19.08 2.61
N ASP A 472 -9.33 18.00 3.15
CA ASP A 472 -8.87 16.63 2.95
C ASP A 472 -8.83 16.26 1.46
N LEU A 473 -9.88 16.58 0.69
CA LEU A 473 -9.89 16.35 -0.75
C LEU A 473 -8.78 17.14 -1.47
N LEU A 474 -8.62 18.43 -1.14
CA LEU A 474 -7.62 19.28 -1.81
C LEU A 474 -6.19 18.83 -1.51
N ALA A 475 -5.93 18.34 -0.30
CA ALA A 475 -4.66 17.71 0.03
C ALA A 475 -4.47 16.38 -0.72
N SER A 476 -5.49 15.53 -0.76
CA SER A 476 -5.49 14.27 -1.48
C SER A 476 -5.27 14.44 -3.00
N LEU A 477 -5.78 15.53 -3.59
CA LEU A 477 -5.55 15.88 -5.00
C LEU A 477 -4.06 16.07 -5.34
N SER A 478 -3.27 16.59 -4.40
CA SER A 478 -1.82 16.77 -4.60
C SER A 478 -1.05 15.49 -4.28
N HIS A 479 -1.44 14.76 -3.24
CA HIS A 479 -0.71 13.58 -2.76
C HIS A 479 -0.94 12.34 -3.64
N THR A 480 -2.18 12.13 -4.13
CA THR A 480 -2.52 10.94 -4.92
C THR A 480 -1.69 10.78 -6.20
N PRO A 481 -1.51 11.81 -7.06
CA PRO A 481 -0.64 11.68 -8.24
C PRO A 481 0.81 11.36 -7.88
N ILE A 482 1.36 11.99 -6.83
CA ILE A 482 2.73 11.75 -6.37
C ILE A 482 2.88 10.30 -5.90
N ALA A 483 1.91 9.80 -5.14
CA ALA A 483 1.88 8.42 -4.68
C ALA A 483 1.83 7.41 -5.84
N LEU A 484 0.97 7.65 -6.83
CA LEU A 484 0.85 6.78 -8.00
C LEU A 484 2.14 6.75 -8.84
N LEU A 485 2.74 7.91 -9.07
CA LEU A 485 4.02 8.02 -9.77
C LEU A 485 5.15 7.38 -8.97
N GLY A 486 5.20 7.60 -7.65
CA GLY A 486 6.18 6.98 -6.76
C GLY A 486 6.10 5.46 -6.73
N ALA A 487 4.90 4.90 -6.63
CA ALA A 487 4.68 3.46 -6.64
C ALA A 487 5.09 2.84 -7.98
N THR A 488 4.66 3.44 -9.10
CA THR A 488 5.01 2.94 -10.46
C THR A 488 6.49 3.08 -10.75
N ALA A 489 7.11 4.20 -10.39
CA ALA A 489 8.55 4.41 -10.54
C ALA A 489 9.36 3.41 -9.69
N GLY A 490 8.96 3.17 -8.44
CA GLY A 490 9.59 2.20 -7.56
C GLY A 490 9.58 0.79 -8.16
N TRP A 491 8.41 0.29 -8.58
CA TRP A 491 8.30 -1.06 -9.15
C TRP A 491 8.93 -1.17 -10.55
N THR A 492 8.90 -0.11 -11.37
CA THR A 492 9.61 -0.07 -12.64
C THR A 492 11.13 -0.15 -12.44
N ARG A 493 11.66 0.59 -11.45
CA ARG A 493 13.09 0.52 -11.10
C ARG A 493 13.46 -0.84 -10.52
N TRP A 494 12.59 -1.46 -9.71
CA TRP A 494 12.76 -2.84 -9.26
C TRP A 494 12.94 -3.79 -10.45
N LEU A 495 12.03 -3.72 -11.43
CA LEU A 495 12.12 -4.54 -12.64
C LEU A 495 13.40 -4.31 -13.42
N GLU A 496 13.79 -3.05 -13.63
CA GLU A 496 15.04 -2.70 -14.34
C GLU A 496 16.27 -3.36 -13.68
N LEU A 497 16.31 -3.38 -12.34
CA LEU A 497 17.42 -3.98 -11.58
C LEU A 497 17.39 -5.51 -11.59
N ARG A 498 16.22 -6.11 -11.73
CA ARG A 498 16.00 -7.56 -11.65
C ARG A 498 15.98 -8.25 -13.00
N LEU A 499 15.69 -7.52 -14.09
CA LEU A 499 15.67 -8.10 -15.43
C LEU A 499 17.11 -8.27 -15.97
N PRO A 500 17.41 -9.38 -16.69
CA PRO A 500 18.69 -9.56 -17.35
C PRO A 500 18.88 -8.50 -18.45
N ARG A 501 20.00 -7.82 -18.44
CA ARG A 501 20.38 -6.91 -19.52
C ARG A 501 20.72 -7.72 -20.76
N ALA A 502 20.06 -7.46 -21.89
CA ALA A 502 20.39 -8.07 -23.16
C ALA A 502 21.86 -7.77 -23.52
N GLY A 503 22.66 -8.81 -23.80
CA GLY A 503 24.04 -8.67 -24.30
C GLY A 503 25.17 -8.72 -23.29
N HIS A 504 24.93 -8.87 -21.96
CA HIS A 504 26.03 -8.98 -21.00
C HIS A 504 26.24 -10.43 -20.50
N PRO A 505 27.43 -11.04 -20.69
CA PRO A 505 27.70 -12.42 -20.23
C PRO A 505 27.59 -12.60 -18.72
N LYS A 506 27.66 -11.53 -17.91
CA LYS A 506 27.45 -11.55 -16.45
C LYS A 506 25.98 -11.72 -16.03
N SER A 507 25.02 -11.68 -16.96
CA SER A 507 23.60 -11.92 -16.68
C SER A 507 23.28 -13.35 -16.23
N ARG A 508 24.15 -14.34 -16.53
CA ARG A 508 23.99 -15.71 -16.07
C ARG A 508 24.27 -15.92 -14.59
N ALA A 509 25.02 -15.03 -13.94
CA ALA A 509 25.37 -15.14 -12.51
C ALA A 509 24.28 -14.61 -11.55
N TRP A 510 23.22 -13.97 -12.09
CA TRP A 510 22.07 -13.49 -11.32
C TRP A 510 20.92 -14.52 -11.19
N LEU A 511 21.04 -15.63 -11.92
CA LEU A 511 20.22 -16.80 -11.67
C LEU A 511 20.77 -17.44 -10.40
N GLY A 512 20.08 -17.27 -9.26
CA GLY A 512 20.45 -17.97 -8.01
C GLY A 512 20.60 -19.47 -8.26
N PRO A 513 21.15 -20.24 -7.31
CA PRO A 513 21.50 -21.65 -7.49
C PRO A 513 20.24 -22.53 -7.57
N CYS A 514 19.49 -22.39 -8.68
CA CYS A 514 18.62 -23.41 -9.20
C CYS A 514 19.38 -24.02 -10.38
N SER A 515 20.47 -24.72 -10.09
CA SER A 515 21.05 -25.69 -11.00
C SER A 515 20.06 -26.86 -11.07
N TRP A 516 19.21 -26.82 -12.09
CA TRP A 516 18.58 -28.04 -12.55
C TRP A 516 19.71 -29.02 -12.90
N PRO A 517 19.73 -30.25 -12.36
CA PRO A 517 20.72 -31.21 -12.80
C PRO A 517 20.58 -31.33 -14.32
N ARG A 518 21.67 -31.09 -15.04
CA ARG A 518 21.74 -31.44 -16.46
C ARG A 518 21.51 -32.95 -16.50
N GLN A 519 20.40 -33.39 -17.07
CA GLN A 519 20.29 -34.78 -17.50
C GLN A 519 21.44 -35.01 -18.47
N ALA A 520 22.41 -35.80 -18.04
CA ALA A 520 23.42 -36.35 -18.91
C ALA A 520 22.67 -37.16 -19.95
N SER A 521 22.68 -36.69 -21.17
CA SER A 521 22.37 -37.50 -22.36
C SER A 521 23.47 -38.55 -22.42
N SER A 522 23.22 -39.71 -21.84
CA SER A 522 23.94 -40.93 -22.17
C SER A 522 23.34 -41.49 -23.45
N CYS A 523 24.18 -41.65 -24.43
CA CYS A 523 23.98 -42.39 -25.69
C CYS A 523 23.22 -43.69 -25.53
#